data_f13f6f35b79b59a5b10d63d70eb91b72
#
_entry.id   f13f6f35b79b59a5b10d63d70eb91b72
#
_cell.length_a   1.000
_cell.length_b   1.000
_cell.length_c   1.000
_cell.angle_alpha   90.00
_cell.angle_beta   90.00
_cell.angle_gamma   90.00
#
_symmetry.space_group_name_H-M   'P 1'
#
loop_
_entity.id
_entity.type
_entity.pdbx_description
1 polymer ?
#
loop_
_entity_poly.entity_id
_entity_poly.type
_entity_poly.pdbx_seq_one_letter_code
_entity_poly.pdbx_strand_id
1 'polypeptide(L)'
;APTDLLVTVPEDAVGVEGSSMYLKEGEELTVMELLYGLMLSSGNDAALALAYAVGGTPEGFVELMNEKAQVLGLKNTHFVNPHGLHNGEHYTSAYDLAIICSEAMKNEVFREIVATKDKKFENPDTGEIRYLHNKNKLLANYQGANGIKIGYTKAAGRCLCASAKRGDIQLICVVLNDGNWFNHAAELMNAGFKSLGAR
;
A
#
# COMPACT_ATOMS: atom_id res chain seq x y z
N ALA A 1 -11.30 -1.50 11.54
CA ALA A 1 -12.66 -1.03 11.19
C ALA A 1 -13.30 -2.04 10.23
N PRO A 2 -14.62 -2.19 10.23
CA PRO A 2 -15.36 -2.92 9.21
C PRO A 2 -15.13 -2.30 7.82
N THR A 3 -15.06 -3.11 6.77
CA THR A 3 -14.76 -2.61 5.41
C THR A 3 -15.92 -1.88 4.75
N ASP A 4 -17.13 -2.08 5.24
CA ASP A 4 -18.38 -1.43 4.83
C ASP A 4 -18.71 -0.16 5.63
N LEU A 5 -17.88 0.17 6.64
CA LEU A 5 -18.03 1.42 7.40
C LEU A 5 -17.89 2.61 6.46
N LEU A 6 -18.88 3.51 6.48
CA LEU A 6 -18.82 4.80 5.76
C LEU A 6 -17.89 5.78 6.50
N VAL A 7 -17.07 6.45 5.73
CA VAL A 7 -16.12 7.47 6.17
C VAL A 7 -16.45 8.76 5.43
N THR A 8 -16.76 9.80 6.17
CA THR A 8 -16.88 11.16 5.62
C THR A 8 -15.47 11.75 5.45
N VAL A 9 -15.13 12.18 4.26
CA VAL A 9 -13.81 12.74 3.93
C VAL A 9 -13.63 14.08 4.65
N PRO A 10 -12.63 14.21 5.53
CA PRO A 10 -12.37 15.48 6.22
C PRO A 10 -11.66 16.48 5.29
N GLU A 11 -11.80 17.78 5.59
CA GLU A 11 -11.16 18.87 4.84
C GLU A 11 -9.65 18.64 4.64
N ASP A 12 -8.94 18.27 5.71
CA ASP A 12 -7.49 18.04 5.69
C ASP A 12 -7.03 16.88 4.77
N ALA A 13 -7.94 15.98 4.38
CA ALA A 13 -7.62 14.92 3.44
C ALA A 13 -7.70 15.38 1.98
N VAL A 14 -8.25 16.56 1.71
CA VAL A 14 -8.42 17.09 0.35
C VAL A 14 -7.19 17.87 -0.07
N GLY A 15 -6.75 17.69 -1.33
CA GLY A 15 -5.64 18.47 -1.89
C GLY A 15 -4.26 18.12 -1.35
N VAL A 16 -4.11 16.98 -0.70
CA VAL A 16 -2.81 16.50 -0.20
C VAL A 16 -1.84 16.32 -1.36
N GLU A 17 -0.61 16.81 -1.18
CA GLU A 17 0.45 16.72 -2.19
C GLU A 17 0.68 15.26 -2.63
N GLY A 18 0.96 15.07 -3.91
CA GLY A 18 1.39 13.81 -4.49
C GLY A 18 0.27 13.01 -5.16
N SER A 19 0.27 11.68 -4.98
CA SER A 19 -0.74 10.83 -5.59
C SER A 19 -2.07 10.94 -4.85
N SER A 20 -3.17 11.01 -5.62
CA SER A 20 -4.52 11.20 -5.09
C SER A 20 -5.52 10.29 -5.81
N MET A 21 -6.62 9.95 -5.16
CA MET A 21 -7.83 9.45 -5.79
C MET A 21 -8.89 10.55 -6.00
N TYR A 22 -8.51 11.80 -5.73
CA TYR A 22 -9.29 13.03 -5.92
C TYR A 22 -10.56 13.06 -5.08
N LEU A 23 -10.39 12.83 -3.76
CA LEU A 23 -11.48 12.96 -2.80
C LEU A 23 -11.95 14.39 -2.67
N LYS A 24 -13.24 14.55 -2.39
CA LYS A 24 -13.88 15.85 -2.11
C LYS A 24 -14.26 15.90 -0.63
N GLU A 25 -14.18 17.09 -0.04
CA GLU A 25 -14.64 17.30 1.34
C GLU A 25 -16.11 16.90 1.50
N GLY A 26 -16.40 16.21 2.60
CA GLY A 26 -17.75 15.72 2.89
C GLY A 26 -18.21 14.55 2.03
N GLU A 27 -17.40 14.08 1.08
CA GLU A 27 -17.71 12.87 0.30
C GLU A 27 -17.75 11.66 1.23
N GLU A 28 -18.73 10.79 1.06
CA GLU A 28 -18.85 9.54 1.82
C GLU A 28 -18.36 8.35 1.00
N LEU A 29 -17.39 7.62 1.53
CA LEU A 29 -16.88 6.38 0.94
C LEU A 29 -16.76 5.30 2.02
N THR A 30 -16.89 4.05 1.58
CA THR A 30 -16.59 2.92 2.45
C THR A 30 -15.09 2.80 2.73
N VAL A 31 -14.73 2.22 3.87
CA VAL A 31 -13.34 1.85 4.16
C VAL A 31 -12.74 1.02 3.02
N MET A 32 -13.53 0.12 2.40
CA MET A 32 -13.08 -0.68 1.26
C MET A 32 -12.69 0.19 0.06
N GLU A 33 -13.48 1.17 -0.31
CA GLU A 33 -13.19 2.08 -1.42
C GLU A 33 -11.93 2.91 -1.17
N LEU A 34 -11.77 3.42 0.06
CA LEU A 34 -10.57 4.13 0.49
C LEU A 34 -9.33 3.23 0.47
N LEU A 35 -9.43 1.96 0.91
CA LEU A 35 -8.34 0.99 0.84
C LEU A 35 -7.91 0.70 -0.61
N TYR A 36 -8.86 0.57 -1.54
CA TYR A 36 -8.53 0.45 -2.97
C TYR A 36 -7.86 1.73 -3.49
N GLY A 37 -8.35 2.92 -3.13
CA GLY A 37 -7.72 4.19 -3.48
C GLY A 37 -6.29 4.31 -2.99
N LEU A 38 -6.07 3.95 -1.71
CA LEU A 38 -4.75 3.90 -1.08
C LEU A 38 -3.80 2.95 -1.81
N MET A 39 -4.24 1.72 -2.09
CA MET A 39 -3.31 0.69 -2.58
C MET A 39 -3.10 0.75 -4.10
N LEU A 40 -4.12 1.02 -4.92
CA LEU A 40 -3.99 1.05 -6.37
C LEU A 40 -3.44 2.40 -6.86
N SER A 41 -4.10 3.50 -6.48
CA SER A 41 -3.73 4.85 -6.91
C SER A 41 -2.62 5.46 -6.07
N SER A 42 -2.30 4.86 -4.91
CA SER A 42 -1.37 5.44 -3.92
C SER A 42 -1.90 6.77 -3.35
N GLY A 43 -3.23 6.87 -3.14
CA GLY A 43 -3.89 8.10 -2.72
C GLY A 43 -3.47 8.55 -1.32
N ASN A 44 -2.79 9.71 -1.24
CA ASN A 44 -2.42 10.32 0.04
C ASN A 44 -3.67 10.86 0.77
N ASP A 45 -4.65 11.33 0.01
CA ASP A 45 -5.99 11.70 0.47
C ASP A 45 -6.72 10.51 1.13
N ALA A 46 -6.72 9.34 0.48
CA ALA A 46 -7.28 8.11 1.04
C ALA A 46 -6.54 7.66 2.32
N ALA A 47 -5.21 7.82 2.36
CA ALA A 47 -4.43 7.51 3.55
C ALA A 47 -4.85 8.38 4.74
N LEU A 48 -5.04 9.68 4.53
CA LEU A 48 -5.49 10.59 5.59
C LEU A 48 -6.94 10.32 6.02
N ALA A 49 -7.86 10.12 5.06
CA ALA A 49 -9.25 9.79 5.42
C ALA A 49 -9.33 8.51 6.26
N LEU A 50 -8.57 7.47 5.91
CA LEU A 50 -8.46 6.24 6.71
C LEU A 50 -7.80 6.48 8.07
N ALA A 51 -6.80 7.36 8.15
CA ALA A 51 -6.14 7.70 9.41
C ALA A 51 -7.12 8.36 10.38
N TYR A 52 -7.95 9.28 9.92
CA TYR A 52 -9.03 9.86 10.73
C TYR A 52 -10.05 8.80 11.18
N ALA A 53 -10.47 7.92 10.26
CA ALA A 53 -11.47 6.89 10.55
C ALA A 53 -11.02 5.85 11.58
N VAL A 54 -9.71 5.57 11.67
CA VAL A 54 -9.16 4.51 12.54
C VAL A 54 -8.46 5.09 13.76
N GLY A 55 -7.70 6.16 13.61
CA GLY A 55 -6.90 6.79 14.67
C GLY A 55 -7.58 8.00 15.33
N GLY A 56 -8.72 8.45 14.79
CA GLY A 56 -9.39 9.68 15.22
C GLY A 56 -8.67 10.94 14.72
N THR A 57 -7.35 10.89 14.59
CA THR A 57 -6.49 11.92 13.99
C THR A 57 -5.35 11.26 13.21
N PRO A 58 -4.69 11.95 12.27
CA PRO A 58 -3.49 11.43 11.60
C PRO A 58 -2.38 11.03 12.59
N GLU A 59 -2.17 11.81 13.64
CA GLU A 59 -1.18 11.54 14.69
C GLU A 59 -1.54 10.28 15.47
N GLY A 60 -2.79 10.14 15.90
CA GLY A 60 -3.27 8.94 16.59
C GLY A 60 -3.12 7.68 15.73
N PHE A 61 -3.33 7.80 14.42
CA PHE A 61 -3.07 6.68 13.51
C PHE A 61 -1.57 6.36 13.39
N VAL A 62 -0.71 7.37 13.35
CA VAL A 62 0.76 7.20 13.34
C VAL A 62 1.24 6.51 14.61
N GLU A 63 0.65 6.83 15.78
CA GLU A 63 0.93 6.10 17.02
C GLU A 63 0.61 4.61 16.87
N LEU A 64 -0.58 4.26 16.34
CA LEU A 64 -0.95 2.87 16.07
C LEU A 64 0.00 2.18 15.07
N MET A 65 0.49 2.89 14.04
CA MET A 65 1.49 2.37 13.12
C MET A 65 2.80 2.03 13.84
N ASN A 66 3.29 2.92 14.71
CA ASN A 66 4.52 2.71 15.46
C ASN A 66 4.36 1.63 16.55
N GLU A 67 3.22 1.54 17.22
CA GLU A 67 2.90 0.43 18.12
C GLU A 67 2.94 -0.91 17.39
N LYS A 68 2.32 -0.98 16.19
CA LYS A 68 2.37 -2.20 15.37
C LYS A 68 3.80 -2.54 14.96
N ALA A 69 4.63 -1.55 14.62
CA ALA A 69 6.04 -1.76 14.32
C ALA A 69 6.79 -2.37 15.51
N GLN A 70 6.54 -1.89 16.71
CA GLN A 70 7.11 -2.45 17.95
C GLN A 70 6.66 -3.89 18.20
N VAL A 71 5.35 -4.18 18.06
CA VAL A 71 4.78 -5.52 18.21
C VAL A 71 5.40 -6.51 17.21
N LEU A 72 5.71 -6.05 16.01
CA LEU A 72 6.38 -6.86 14.97
C LEU A 72 7.91 -6.95 15.18
N GLY A 73 8.46 -6.27 16.17
CA GLY A 73 9.89 -6.29 16.49
C GLY A 73 10.76 -5.55 15.46
N LEU A 74 10.20 -4.56 14.75
CA LEU A 74 10.91 -3.79 13.73
C LEU A 74 11.88 -2.81 14.39
N LYS A 75 13.17 -2.95 14.10
CA LYS A 75 14.22 -2.16 14.77
C LYS A 75 14.64 -0.93 13.97
N ASN A 76 14.36 -0.90 12.68
CA ASN A 76 14.79 0.15 11.76
C ASN A 76 13.59 0.76 11.05
N THR A 77 12.47 0.93 11.76
CA THR A 77 11.23 1.49 11.21
C THR A 77 10.64 2.51 12.17
N HIS A 78 10.32 3.68 11.64
CA HIS A 78 9.60 4.72 12.34
C HIS A 78 8.69 5.48 11.37
N PHE A 79 7.44 5.68 11.75
CA PHE A 79 6.43 6.38 10.98
C PHE A 79 6.13 7.75 11.58
N VAL A 80 5.97 8.77 10.74
CA VAL A 80 5.57 10.13 11.16
C VAL A 80 4.36 10.67 10.38
N ASN A 81 3.91 9.93 9.37
CA ASN A 81 2.68 10.24 8.63
C ASN A 81 2.10 8.96 8.02
N PRO A 82 0.78 8.95 7.66
CA PRO A 82 0.13 7.76 7.12
C PRO A 82 0.34 7.54 5.61
N HIS A 83 0.87 8.52 4.88
CA HIS A 83 0.91 8.52 3.40
C HIS A 83 2.31 8.37 2.81
N GLY A 84 3.38 8.46 3.60
CA GLY A 84 4.75 8.24 3.14
C GLY A 84 5.41 9.43 2.45
N LEU A 85 4.87 10.65 2.55
CA LEU A 85 5.60 11.86 2.16
C LEU A 85 6.85 12.00 3.01
N HIS A 86 7.91 12.55 2.40
CA HIS A 86 9.22 12.56 3.01
C HIS A 86 9.27 13.37 4.31
N ASN A 87 9.86 12.75 5.32
CA ASN A 87 10.31 13.36 6.57
C ASN A 87 11.57 12.62 7.01
N GLY A 88 12.55 13.31 7.58
CA GLY A 88 13.82 12.71 8.00
C GLY A 88 13.66 11.60 9.05
N GLU A 89 12.61 11.72 9.88
CA GLU A 89 12.29 10.72 10.91
C GLU A 89 11.36 9.58 10.39
N HIS A 90 10.95 9.62 9.11
CA HIS A 90 10.13 8.59 8.48
C HIS A 90 11.02 7.63 7.71
N TYR A 91 11.37 6.51 8.32
CA TYR A 91 12.33 5.56 7.75
C TYR A 91 11.93 4.11 7.98
N THR A 92 12.50 3.24 7.18
CA THR A 92 12.40 1.78 7.31
C THR A 92 13.61 1.10 6.67
N SER A 93 13.70 -0.22 6.81
CA SER A 93 14.66 -1.07 6.10
C SER A 93 13.94 -2.07 5.18
N ALA A 94 14.67 -2.63 4.21
CA ALA A 94 14.11 -3.66 3.34
C ALA A 94 13.67 -4.91 4.14
N TYR A 95 14.41 -5.25 5.20
CA TYR A 95 14.08 -6.36 6.09
C TYR A 95 12.78 -6.10 6.85
N ASP A 96 12.65 -4.93 7.48
CA ASP A 96 11.47 -4.56 8.26
C ASP A 96 10.22 -4.48 7.36
N LEU A 97 10.34 -3.90 6.16
CA LEU A 97 9.26 -3.89 5.17
C LEU A 97 8.85 -5.29 4.72
N ALA A 98 9.79 -6.23 4.59
CA ALA A 98 9.46 -7.62 4.27
C ALA A 98 8.63 -8.28 5.38
N ILE A 99 8.92 -7.97 6.66
CA ILE A 99 8.12 -8.44 7.80
C ILE A 99 6.72 -7.81 7.75
N ILE A 100 6.61 -6.49 7.54
CA ILE A 100 5.31 -5.80 7.40
C ILE A 100 4.49 -6.43 6.28
N CYS A 101 5.09 -6.63 5.10
CA CYS A 101 4.43 -7.25 3.97
C CYS A 101 3.99 -8.68 4.27
N SER A 102 4.82 -9.47 4.95
CA SER A 102 4.49 -10.84 5.35
C SER A 102 3.30 -10.89 6.31
N GLU A 103 3.25 -9.98 7.27
CA GLU A 103 2.11 -9.87 8.18
C GLU A 103 0.84 -9.45 7.46
N ALA A 104 0.93 -8.40 6.61
CA ALA A 104 -0.21 -7.90 5.86
C ALA A 104 -0.78 -8.95 4.89
N MET A 105 0.06 -9.74 4.25
CA MET A 105 -0.34 -10.83 3.33
C MET A 105 -1.06 -11.99 4.02
N LYS A 106 -1.16 -12.04 5.35
CA LYS A 106 -2.03 -12.98 6.08
C LYS A 106 -3.51 -12.59 5.97
N ASN A 107 -3.81 -11.30 5.78
CA ASN A 107 -5.17 -10.77 5.68
C ASN A 107 -5.72 -10.99 4.26
N GLU A 108 -6.92 -11.58 4.15
CA GLU A 108 -7.56 -11.91 2.85
C GLU A 108 -7.95 -10.67 2.07
N VAL A 109 -8.54 -9.69 2.73
CA VAL A 109 -8.94 -8.42 2.10
C VAL A 109 -7.72 -7.68 1.55
N PHE A 110 -6.62 -7.67 2.32
CA PHE A 110 -5.37 -7.07 1.83
C PHE A 110 -4.86 -7.79 0.57
N ARG A 111 -4.83 -9.12 0.57
CA ARG A 111 -4.40 -9.91 -0.61
C ARG A 111 -5.26 -9.62 -1.84
N GLU A 112 -6.59 -9.53 -1.65
CA GLU A 112 -7.51 -9.19 -2.74
C GLU A 112 -7.18 -7.82 -3.34
N ILE A 113 -7.09 -6.79 -2.48
CA ILE A 113 -6.86 -5.41 -2.91
C ILE A 113 -5.52 -5.28 -3.65
N VAL A 114 -4.42 -5.79 -3.09
CA VAL A 114 -3.08 -5.61 -3.68
C VAL A 114 -2.86 -6.41 -4.96
N ALA A 115 -3.64 -7.48 -5.19
CA ALA A 115 -3.64 -8.26 -6.41
C ALA A 115 -4.53 -7.67 -7.52
N THR A 116 -5.40 -6.74 -7.16
CA THR A 116 -6.34 -6.11 -8.11
C THR A 116 -5.58 -5.16 -9.04
N LYS A 117 -5.80 -5.31 -10.36
CA LYS A 117 -5.18 -4.45 -11.39
C LYS A 117 -5.97 -3.17 -11.60
N ASP A 118 -7.28 -3.31 -11.72
CA ASP A 118 -8.19 -2.21 -12.00
C ASP A 118 -9.45 -2.34 -11.14
N LYS A 119 -9.96 -1.23 -10.65
CA LYS A 119 -11.20 -1.17 -9.89
C LYS A 119 -12.02 0.03 -10.33
N LYS A 120 -13.32 -0.17 -10.45
CA LYS A 120 -14.29 0.86 -10.74
C LYS A 120 -15.23 1.00 -9.55
N PHE A 121 -15.49 2.23 -9.13
CA PHE A 121 -16.56 2.58 -8.20
C PHE A 121 -17.50 3.56 -8.87
N GLU A 122 -18.77 3.49 -8.52
CA GLU A 122 -19.78 4.43 -8.93
C GLU A 122 -20.44 5.02 -7.68
N ASN A 123 -20.39 6.34 -7.54
CA ASN A 123 -21.07 7.02 -6.46
C ASN A 123 -22.59 6.88 -6.67
N PRO A 124 -23.33 6.25 -5.72
CA PRO A 124 -24.75 5.94 -5.92
C PRO A 124 -25.63 7.18 -5.99
N ASP A 125 -25.20 8.30 -5.40
CA ASP A 125 -26.00 9.53 -5.33
C ASP A 125 -25.79 10.41 -6.56
N THR A 126 -24.55 10.46 -7.07
CA THR A 126 -24.18 11.38 -8.18
C THR A 126 -24.00 10.66 -9.51
N GLY A 127 -23.85 9.33 -9.53
CA GLY A 127 -23.47 8.55 -10.70
C GLY A 127 -22.02 8.79 -11.18
N GLU A 128 -21.21 9.52 -10.40
CA GLU A 128 -19.81 9.78 -10.74
C GLU A 128 -19.02 8.49 -10.67
N ILE A 129 -18.22 8.22 -11.72
CA ILE A 129 -17.44 7.01 -11.82
C ILE A 129 -15.96 7.32 -11.50
N ARG A 130 -15.40 6.57 -10.55
CA ARG A 130 -13.98 6.62 -10.20
C ARG A 130 -13.29 5.35 -10.70
N TYR A 131 -12.26 5.52 -11.55
CA TYR A 131 -11.42 4.43 -12.03
C TYR A 131 -10.08 4.45 -11.30
N LEU A 132 -9.71 3.31 -10.70
CA LEU A 132 -8.45 3.12 -10.02
C LEU A 132 -7.62 2.09 -10.78
N HIS A 133 -6.35 2.42 -11.06
CA HIS A 133 -5.40 1.53 -11.72
C HIS A 133 -4.19 1.27 -10.81
N ASN A 134 -3.83 -0.01 -10.66
CA ASN A 134 -2.69 -0.40 -9.85
C ASN A 134 -1.38 -0.13 -10.60
N LYS A 135 -0.56 0.73 -10.02
CA LYS A 135 0.74 1.15 -10.60
C LYS A 135 1.81 0.06 -10.54
N ASN A 136 1.55 -1.09 -9.89
CA ASN A 136 2.49 -2.22 -9.83
C ASN A 136 2.48 -3.02 -11.13
N LYS A 137 3.44 -2.74 -12.01
CA LYS A 137 3.57 -3.39 -13.32
C LYS A 137 3.82 -4.89 -13.26
N LEU A 138 4.32 -5.44 -12.13
CA LEU A 138 4.54 -6.88 -12.00
C LEU A 138 3.24 -7.67 -12.07
N LEU A 139 2.12 -7.11 -11.63
CA LEU A 139 0.81 -7.77 -11.73
C LEU A 139 0.42 -8.17 -13.17
N ALA A 140 0.92 -7.44 -14.17
CA ALA A 140 0.70 -7.76 -15.56
C ALA A 140 1.83 -8.59 -16.19
N ASN A 141 3.07 -8.42 -15.70
CA ASN A 141 4.27 -8.81 -16.44
C ASN A 141 5.10 -9.91 -15.74
N TYR A 142 4.73 -10.34 -14.53
CA TYR A 142 5.49 -11.36 -13.80
C TYR A 142 4.58 -12.54 -13.40
N GLN A 143 4.99 -13.75 -13.73
CA GLN A 143 4.22 -14.97 -13.45
C GLN A 143 4.01 -15.17 -11.96
N GLY A 144 2.74 -15.28 -11.55
CA GLY A 144 2.34 -15.49 -10.18
C GLY A 144 2.34 -14.23 -9.32
N ALA A 145 2.64 -13.04 -9.88
CA ALA A 145 2.58 -11.79 -9.13
C ALA A 145 1.18 -11.55 -8.54
N ASN A 146 1.12 -11.23 -7.24
CA ASN A 146 -0.10 -11.01 -6.48
C ASN A 146 0.00 -9.84 -5.49
N GLY A 147 0.92 -8.89 -5.72
CA GLY A 147 1.07 -7.67 -4.92
C GLY A 147 2.48 -7.08 -5.03
N ILE A 148 2.84 -6.08 -4.23
CA ILE A 148 2.09 -5.47 -3.12
C ILE A 148 1.95 -3.96 -3.39
N LYS A 149 3.08 -3.19 -3.30
CA LYS A 149 3.02 -1.72 -3.35
C LYS A 149 4.29 -1.12 -3.89
N ILE A 150 4.15 -0.09 -4.72
CA ILE A 150 5.25 0.79 -5.13
C ILE A 150 5.29 2.04 -4.27
N GLY A 151 6.45 2.70 -4.19
CA GLY A 151 6.63 3.99 -3.56
C GLY A 151 7.71 4.82 -4.25
N TYR A 152 7.55 6.13 -4.23
CA TYR A 152 8.56 7.05 -4.74
C TYR A 152 8.49 8.40 -4.03
N THR A 153 9.63 8.86 -3.56
CA THR A 153 9.89 10.27 -3.25
C THR A 153 11.26 10.63 -3.81
N LYS A 154 11.56 11.92 -3.95
CA LYS A 154 12.91 12.35 -4.40
C LYS A 154 14.02 11.85 -3.45
N ALA A 155 13.74 11.80 -2.15
CA ALA A 155 14.71 11.38 -1.14
C ALA A 155 14.86 9.86 -1.08
N ALA A 156 13.75 9.10 -1.10
CA ALA A 156 13.78 7.65 -0.99
C ALA A 156 14.13 6.94 -2.31
N GLY A 157 14.03 7.62 -3.46
CA GLY A 157 14.12 6.97 -4.75
C GLY A 157 12.94 6.04 -5.03
N ARG A 158 13.10 5.13 -5.97
CA ARG A 158 12.07 4.14 -6.34
C ARG A 158 12.14 2.94 -5.41
N CYS A 159 11.02 2.61 -4.79
CA CYS A 159 10.88 1.52 -3.83
C CYS A 159 9.73 0.58 -4.22
N LEU A 160 9.93 -0.71 -4.05
CA LEU A 160 8.94 -1.74 -4.39
C LEU A 160 8.92 -2.84 -3.34
N CYS A 161 7.74 -3.08 -2.79
CA CYS A 161 7.40 -4.34 -2.13
C CYS A 161 6.63 -5.18 -3.16
N ALA A 162 7.21 -6.29 -3.57
CA ALA A 162 6.62 -7.23 -4.53
C ALA A 162 6.29 -8.55 -3.86
N SER A 163 5.26 -9.23 -4.37
CA SER A 163 4.96 -10.60 -3.99
C SER A 163 4.52 -11.43 -5.19
N ALA A 164 4.82 -12.72 -5.14
CA ALA A 164 4.37 -13.68 -6.13
C ALA A 164 4.18 -15.05 -5.50
N LYS A 165 3.21 -15.82 -6.04
CA LYS A 165 2.93 -17.20 -5.63
C LYS A 165 3.07 -18.15 -6.80
N ARG A 166 3.82 -19.24 -6.60
CA ARG A 166 3.91 -20.37 -7.55
C ARG A 166 3.70 -21.67 -6.76
N GLY A 167 2.63 -22.41 -7.11
CA GLY A 167 2.18 -23.54 -6.30
C GLY A 167 1.90 -23.11 -4.85
N ASP A 168 2.51 -23.77 -3.89
CA ASP A 168 2.36 -23.45 -2.46
C ASP A 168 3.39 -22.44 -1.93
N ILE A 169 4.33 -22.02 -2.77
CA ILE A 169 5.40 -21.11 -2.38
C ILE A 169 4.97 -19.67 -2.65
N GLN A 170 4.87 -18.88 -1.57
CA GLN A 170 4.67 -17.43 -1.61
C GLN A 170 6.00 -16.74 -1.32
N LEU A 171 6.45 -15.85 -2.20
CA LEU A 171 7.62 -15.00 -1.99
C LEU A 171 7.23 -13.54 -1.79
N ILE A 172 8.02 -12.86 -0.99
CA ILE A 172 8.00 -11.40 -0.84
C ILE A 172 9.40 -10.90 -1.14
N CYS A 173 9.49 -9.84 -1.93
CA CYS A 173 10.73 -9.18 -2.31
C CYS A 173 10.60 -7.68 -2.05
N VAL A 174 11.61 -7.08 -1.43
CA VAL A 174 11.67 -5.64 -1.18
C VAL A 174 12.92 -5.06 -1.82
N VAL A 175 12.73 -4.05 -2.66
CA VAL A 175 13.80 -3.26 -3.29
C VAL A 175 13.61 -1.80 -2.92
N LEU A 176 14.67 -1.16 -2.42
CA LEU A 176 14.66 0.25 -1.99
C LEU A 176 15.68 1.05 -2.78
N ASN A 177 15.31 2.26 -3.17
CA ASN A 177 16.16 3.20 -3.92
C ASN A 177 16.81 2.57 -5.16
N ASP A 178 16.03 1.92 -5.99
CA ASP A 178 16.51 1.17 -7.14
C ASP A 178 15.90 1.67 -8.45
N GLY A 179 16.74 2.20 -9.35
CA GLY A 179 16.31 2.71 -10.65
C GLY A 179 15.67 1.64 -11.56
N ASN A 180 16.04 0.38 -11.40
CA ASN A 180 15.55 -0.77 -12.18
C ASN A 180 14.64 -1.72 -11.36
N TRP A 181 13.99 -1.19 -10.36
CA TRP A 181 13.23 -1.88 -9.31
C TRP A 181 12.37 -3.06 -9.74
N PHE A 182 11.62 -2.97 -10.86
CA PHE A 182 10.79 -4.06 -11.35
C PHE A 182 11.60 -5.24 -11.87
N ASN A 183 12.68 -4.99 -12.62
CA ASN A 183 13.52 -6.06 -13.16
C ASN A 183 14.33 -6.74 -12.04
N HIS A 184 14.94 -5.95 -11.15
CA HIS A 184 15.69 -6.52 -10.03
C HIS A 184 14.77 -7.30 -9.07
N ALA A 185 13.55 -6.82 -8.80
CA ALA A 185 12.58 -7.60 -8.02
C ALA A 185 12.21 -8.92 -8.72
N ALA A 186 12.01 -8.90 -10.03
CA ALA A 186 11.72 -10.12 -10.81
C ALA A 186 12.90 -11.11 -10.78
N GLU A 187 14.13 -10.64 -10.92
CA GLU A 187 15.35 -11.46 -10.84
C GLU A 187 15.51 -12.09 -9.44
N LEU A 188 15.34 -11.30 -8.37
CA LEU A 188 15.41 -11.79 -7.00
C LEU A 188 14.32 -12.84 -6.71
N MET A 189 13.08 -12.60 -7.16
CA MET A 189 12.01 -13.59 -7.01
C MET A 189 12.27 -14.85 -7.83
N ASN A 190 12.83 -14.74 -9.07
CA ASN A 190 13.22 -15.90 -9.86
C ASN A 190 14.31 -16.73 -9.16
N ALA A 191 15.32 -16.06 -8.59
CA ALA A 191 16.36 -16.75 -7.80
C ALA A 191 15.75 -17.44 -6.57
N GLY A 192 14.83 -16.78 -5.86
CA GLY A 192 14.12 -17.36 -4.71
C GLY A 192 13.29 -18.59 -5.09
N PHE A 193 12.46 -18.50 -6.13
CA PHE A 193 11.68 -19.66 -6.61
C PHE A 193 12.58 -20.82 -7.06
N LYS A 194 13.65 -20.52 -7.79
CA LYS A 194 14.61 -21.54 -8.22
C LYS A 194 15.26 -22.25 -7.01
N SER A 195 15.66 -21.49 -5.98
CA SER A 195 16.28 -22.08 -4.77
C SER A 195 15.33 -22.99 -3.97
N LEU A 196 14.02 -22.73 -4.08
CA LEU A 196 12.97 -23.51 -3.41
C LEU A 196 12.35 -24.58 -4.32
N GLY A 197 12.90 -24.81 -5.53
CA GLY A 197 12.44 -25.83 -6.46
C GLY A 197 11.09 -25.53 -7.13
N ALA A 198 10.58 -24.30 -7.04
CA ALA A 198 9.37 -23.89 -7.75
C ALA A 198 9.69 -23.58 -9.23
N ARG A 199 8.83 -24.07 -10.13
CA ARG A 199 8.91 -23.84 -11.59
C ARG A 199 7.93 -22.78 -12.06
#